data_67dc7ee6389c7cc947264e826c12b916
#
_entry.id   67dc7ee6389c7cc947264e826c12b916
#
_cell.length_a   1.000
_cell.length_b   1.000
_cell.length_c   1.000
_cell.angle_alpha   90.00
_cell.angle_beta   90.00
_cell.angle_gamma   90.00
#
_symmetry.space_group_name_H-M   'P 1'
#
loop_
_entity.id
_entity.type
_entity.pdbx_description
1 polymer ?
#
loop_
_entity_poly.entity_id
_entity_poly.type
_entity_poly.pdbx_seq_one_letter_code
_entity_poly.pdbx_strand_id
1 'polypeptide(L)'
;MKKDWKVFKVNGSADWADDALLSVIGPLDAVSDDIVVFPGFCDVHVHFREPGFSYKETIASGSAAAARGGYTAVCAMPNLNPVPDSPEHLRRELELISGEDVRIKVLPYGAVTVGEKGKELADLDGMADGAIAFSDDGKGIQSEEMMREAMRRAKALGKIIAAHCEDETLLHGGYIHDGSYARDHGHAGICSESEWGPIERDLRLAEETGAAYHVCHISSKESVDLIRKAKARGVNVTCETAPHYLVLDEGDLREDGWFKMNPPLRSAQDREALIEGLLDGTIDMIATDHAPHSAEEKARGLKGSAFGIVGLETAFPILYTELVRKGVLTLEKLIDLLVVSPRKRFGIPLEGDLCVWDLGEQYRIDPEDFLSKGRATPFAGREVYGRCMCTVHGGKVVYKKEK
;
A
#
# COMPACT_ATOMS: atom_id res chain seq x y z
N MET A 1 -5.37 -30.84 -22.52
CA MET A 1 -6.24 -31.16 -21.37
C MET A 1 -6.60 -29.86 -20.72
N LYS A 2 -7.91 -29.53 -20.54
CA LYS A 2 -8.31 -28.39 -19.69
C LYS A 2 -7.81 -28.72 -18.27
N LYS A 3 -6.97 -27.87 -17.70
CA LYS A 3 -6.59 -27.97 -16.28
C LYS A 3 -7.80 -27.49 -15.48
N ASP A 4 -8.31 -28.30 -14.56
CA ASP A 4 -9.36 -27.85 -13.64
C ASP A 4 -8.70 -26.92 -12.61
N TRP A 5 -8.79 -25.62 -12.87
CA TRP A 5 -8.25 -24.60 -11.97
C TRP A 5 -9.09 -24.50 -10.69
N LYS A 6 -8.43 -24.48 -9.53
CA LYS A 6 -9.07 -24.11 -8.26
C LYS A 6 -9.25 -22.58 -8.24
N VAL A 7 -10.41 -22.11 -8.72
CA VAL A 7 -10.75 -20.69 -8.75
C VAL A 7 -11.31 -20.27 -7.40
N PHE A 8 -10.74 -19.23 -6.83
CA PHE A 8 -11.17 -18.68 -5.56
C PHE A 8 -12.56 -18.02 -5.68
N LYS A 9 -13.45 -18.29 -4.73
CA LYS A 9 -14.80 -17.72 -4.74
C LYS A 9 -14.83 -16.38 -4.00
N VAL A 10 -15.11 -15.30 -4.72
CA VAL A 10 -15.37 -13.98 -4.14
C VAL A 10 -16.87 -13.86 -3.88
N ASN A 11 -17.27 -13.57 -2.64
CA ASN A 11 -18.67 -13.51 -2.22
C ASN A 11 -19.48 -14.77 -2.60
N GLY A 12 -18.82 -15.92 -2.55
CA GLY A 12 -19.43 -17.22 -2.88
C GLY A 12 -19.52 -17.54 -4.37
N SER A 13 -19.11 -16.64 -5.28
CA SER A 13 -19.10 -16.85 -6.73
C SER A 13 -17.68 -16.84 -7.31
N ALA A 14 -17.49 -17.59 -8.41
CA ALA A 14 -16.31 -17.58 -9.26
C ALA A 14 -16.60 -16.95 -10.64
N ASP A 15 -17.71 -16.26 -10.83
CA ASP A 15 -18.16 -15.71 -12.11
C ASP A 15 -17.26 -14.58 -12.66
N TRP A 16 -16.33 -14.08 -11.83
CA TRP A 16 -15.30 -13.12 -12.22
C TRP A 16 -14.21 -13.72 -13.14
N ALA A 17 -14.12 -15.06 -13.26
CA ALA A 17 -13.14 -15.77 -14.07
C ALA A 17 -13.84 -16.75 -15.02
N ASP A 18 -14.02 -16.34 -16.26
CA ASP A 18 -14.58 -17.22 -17.29
C ASP A 18 -13.52 -18.14 -17.94
N ASP A 19 -13.98 -19.12 -18.72
CA ASP A 19 -13.11 -20.07 -19.42
C ASP A 19 -12.13 -19.38 -20.38
N ALA A 20 -12.51 -18.25 -20.98
CA ALA A 20 -11.66 -17.51 -21.92
C ALA A 20 -10.48 -16.90 -21.16
N LEU A 21 -10.74 -16.24 -20.03
CA LEU A 21 -9.70 -15.64 -19.16
C LEU A 21 -8.78 -16.72 -18.60
N LEU A 22 -9.32 -17.83 -18.10
CA LEU A 22 -8.51 -18.94 -17.55
C LEU A 22 -7.62 -19.61 -18.63
N SER A 23 -8.05 -19.61 -19.89
CA SER A 23 -7.27 -20.19 -21.00
C SER A 23 -5.97 -19.42 -21.31
N VAL A 24 -5.89 -18.14 -20.91
CA VAL A 24 -4.72 -17.29 -21.12
C VAL A 24 -3.52 -17.72 -20.28
N ILE A 25 -3.74 -18.35 -19.10
CA ILE A 25 -2.70 -18.75 -18.15
C ILE A 25 -1.67 -19.69 -18.80
N GLY A 26 -2.13 -20.67 -19.60
CA GLY A 26 -1.28 -21.67 -20.22
C GLY A 26 -0.58 -22.59 -19.21
N PRO A 27 0.49 -23.34 -19.64
CA PRO A 27 1.22 -24.23 -18.76
C PRO A 27 1.97 -23.46 -17.66
N LEU A 28 1.99 -24.01 -16.43
CA LEU A 28 2.75 -23.50 -15.29
C LEU A 28 3.71 -24.56 -14.76
N ASP A 29 4.89 -24.14 -14.33
CA ASP A 29 5.88 -24.97 -13.64
C ASP A 29 5.66 -24.90 -12.12
N ALA A 30 4.53 -25.42 -11.67
CA ALA A 30 4.19 -25.47 -10.25
C ALA A 30 4.97 -26.58 -9.53
N VAL A 31 5.34 -26.30 -8.28
CA VAL A 31 6.08 -27.24 -7.41
C VAL A 31 5.13 -28.08 -6.56
N SER A 32 3.93 -27.58 -6.30
CA SER A 32 2.90 -28.27 -5.52
C SER A 32 1.59 -28.42 -6.28
N ASP A 33 0.66 -29.19 -5.72
CA ASP A 33 -0.70 -29.33 -6.25
C ASP A 33 -1.68 -28.29 -5.69
N ASP A 34 -1.23 -27.40 -4.79
CA ASP A 34 -2.08 -26.36 -4.17
C ASP A 34 -2.07 -25.04 -4.97
N ILE A 35 -2.50 -25.14 -6.22
CA ILE A 35 -2.58 -24.02 -7.15
C ILE A 35 -3.95 -23.36 -7.06
N VAL A 36 -3.96 -22.07 -6.76
CA VAL A 36 -5.19 -21.28 -6.64
C VAL A 36 -5.15 -20.07 -7.57
N VAL A 37 -6.26 -19.83 -8.26
CA VAL A 37 -6.48 -18.62 -9.07
C VAL A 37 -7.27 -17.62 -8.26
N PHE A 38 -6.71 -16.45 -8.04
CA PHE A 38 -7.34 -15.31 -7.38
C PHE A 38 -7.65 -14.19 -8.37
N PRO A 39 -8.63 -13.32 -8.10
CA PRO A 39 -8.73 -12.05 -8.80
C PRO A 39 -7.45 -11.25 -8.58
N GLY A 40 -7.05 -10.43 -9.55
CA GLY A 40 -5.87 -9.60 -9.45
C GLY A 40 -5.94 -8.66 -8.24
N PHE A 41 -4.87 -8.59 -7.45
CA PHE A 41 -4.76 -7.76 -6.26
C PHE A 41 -4.76 -6.27 -6.62
N CYS A 42 -5.15 -5.43 -5.66
CA CYS A 42 -5.19 -3.99 -5.77
C CYS A 42 -4.47 -3.34 -4.59
N ASP A 43 -3.48 -2.49 -4.85
CA ASP A 43 -2.74 -1.75 -3.84
C ASP A 43 -3.05 -0.26 -3.98
N VAL A 44 -3.55 0.36 -2.94
CA VAL A 44 -3.95 1.77 -3.00
C VAL A 44 -2.86 2.72 -2.52
N HIS A 45 -1.65 2.21 -2.23
CA HIS A 45 -0.56 3.02 -1.69
C HIS A 45 0.81 2.51 -2.14
N VAL A 46 1.35 3.08 -3.22
CA VAL A 46 2.69 2.77 -3.73
C VAL A 46 3.43 4.03 -4.18
N HIS A 47 4.77 3.98 -4.17
CA HIS A 47 5.64 5.06 -4.62
C HIS A 47 6.48 4.63 -5.82
N PHE A 48 6.04 4.95 -7.03
CA PHE A 48 6.79 4.59 -8.24
C PHE A 48 7.86 5.61 -8.63
N ARG A 49 8.01 6.67 -7.87
CA ARG A 49 9.15 7.60 -7.91
C ARG A 49 9.36 8.33 -9.25
N GLU A 50 8.51 8.17 -10.23
CA GLU A 50 8.61 8.77 -11.56
C GLU A 50 7.37 9.56 -11.89
N PRO A 51 7.54 10.82 -12.33
CA PRO A 51 8.79 11.50 -12.72
C PRO A 51 9.67 11.96 -11.54
N GLY A 52 10.95 12.21 -11.84
CA GLY A 52 11.89 12.93 -11.00
C GLY A 52 12.86 12.08 -10.19
N PHE A 53 12.50 10.85 -9.81
CA PHE A 53 13.32 9.98 -8.98
C PHE A 53 13.51 8.58 -9.58
N SER A 54 13.57 8.48 -10.90
CA SER A 54 13.67 7.22 -11.66
C SER A 54 14.88 6.35 -11.28
N TYR A 55 15.88 6.92 -10.60
CA TYR A 55 17.00 6.15 -10.07
C TYR A 55 16.61 5.24 -8.90
N LYS A 56 15.51 5.56 -8.19
CA LYS A 56 14.96 4.74 -7.10
C LYS A 56 13.99 3.68 -7.61
N GLU A 57 13.11 4.07 -8.54
CA GLU A 57 12.10 3.23 -9.17
C GLU A 57 11.60 3.94 -10.44
N THR A 58 11.10 3.17 -11.41
CA THR A 58 10.35 3.66 -12.55
C THR A 58 8.95 3.09 -12.53
N ILE A 59 8.01 3.74 -13.21
CA ILE A 59 6.64 3.18 -13.36
C ILE A 59 6.71 1.79 -14.03
N ALA A 60 7.60 1.59 -14.99
CA ALA A 60 7.79 0.30 -15.65
C ALA A 60 8.30 -0.77 -14.68
N SER A 61 9.37 -0.52 -13.90
CA SER A 61 9.91 -1.51 -12.95
C SER A 61 8.96 -1.75 -11.77
N GLY A 62 8.33 -0.70 -11.23
CA GLY A 62 7.34 -0.82 -10.17
C GLY A 62 6.11 -1.62 -10.63
N SER A 63 5.62 -1.38 -11.87
CA SER A 63 4.51 -2.17 -12.44
C SER A 63 4.88 -3.64 -12.67
N ALA A 64 6.15 -3.92 -12.99
CA ALA A 64 6.66 -5.29 -13.09
C ALA A 64 6.72 -5.99 -11.72
N ALA A 65 7.20 -5.28 -10.69
CA ALA A 65 7.20 -5.76 -9.31
C ALA A 65 5.77 -6.03 -8.80
N ALA A 66 4.84 -5.12 -9.08
CA ALA A 66 3.43 -5.31 -8.78
C ALA A 66 2.84 -6.55 -9.46
N ALA A 67 3.08 -6.71 -10.77
CA ALA A 67 2.65 -7.90 -11.51
C ALA A 67 3.21 -9.20 -10.89
N ARG A 68 4.48 -9.22 -10.48
CA ARG A 68 5.08 -10.37 -9.78
C ARG A 68 4.44 -10.60 -8.40
N GLY A 69 4.00 -9.55 -7.73
CA GLY A 69 3.26 -9.63 -6.47
C GLY A 69 1.78 -10.02 -6.62
N GLY A 70 1.30 -10.28 -7.86
CA GLY A 70 -0.10 -10.62 -8.13
C GLY A 70 -1.03 -9.42 -8.24
N TYR A 71 -0.50 -8.20 -8.20
CA TYR A 71 -1.27 -6.97 -8.34
C TYR A 71 -1.54 -6.66 -9.81
N THR A 72 -2.77 -6.22 -10.10
CA THR A 72 -3.20 -5.78 -11.43
C THR A 72 -3.65 -4.33 -11.45
N ALA A 73 -3.78 -3.71 -10.29
CA ALA A 73 -4.03 -2.29 -10.14
C ALA A 73 -3.26 -1.74 -8.94
N VAL A 74 -2.68 -0.54 -9.09
CA VAL A 74 -2.04 0.19 -8.00
C VAL A 74 -2.38 1.67 -8.07
N CYS A 75 -2.39 2.36 -6.91
CA CYS A 75 -2.52 3.80 -6.84
C CYS A 75 -1.19 4.42 -6.42
N ALA A 76 -0.62 5.28 -7.27
CA ALA A 76 0.71 5.87 -7.10
C ALA A 76 0.63 7.22 -6.39
N MET A 77 1.36 7.38 -5.27
CA MET A 77 1.39 8.58 -4.44
C MET A 77 2.12 9.75 -5.12
N PRO A 78 1.73 11.02 -4.79
CA PRO A 78 2.12 12.20 -5.55
C PRO A 78 3.49 12.78 -5.21
N ASN A 79 4.24 12.19 -4.29
CA ASN A 79 5.55 12.71 -3.86
C ASN A 79 6.65 12.56 -4.92
N LEU A 80 6.49 13.28 -6.01
CA LEU A 80 7.26 13.23 -7.26
C LEU A 80 7.96 14.57 -7.55
N ASN A 81 8.67 14.65 -8.67
CA ASN A 81 9.26 15.89 -9.16
C ASN A 81 9.15 16.00 -10.70
N PRO A 82 8.25 16.86 -11.22
CA PRO A 82 7.39 17.75 -10.46
C PRO A 82 6.30 17.00 -9.68
N VAL A 83 5.86 17.57 -8.56
CA VAL A 83 4.66 17.12 -7.83
C VAL A 83 3.44 17.29 -8.74
N PRO A 84 2.52 16.30 -8.86
CA PRO A 84 1.29 16.42 -9.64
C PRO A 84 0.25 17.31 -8.92
N ASP A 85 0.53 18.61 -8.81
CA ASP A 85 -0.27 19.65 -8.17
C ASP A 85 -1.06 20.53 -9.16
N SER A 86 -0.96 20.21 -10.42
CA SER A 86 -1.64 20.88 -11.53
C SER A 86 -1.96 19.91 -12.66
N PRO A 87 -2.92 20.21 -13.57
CA PRO A 87 -3.21 19.38 -14.73
C PRO A 87 -1.99 19.13 -15.62
N GLU A 88 -1.07 20.10 -15.72
CA GLU A 88 0.15 19.94 -16.51
C GLU A 88 1.09 18.91 -15.87
N HIS A 89 1.32 19.00 -14.55
CA HIS A 89 2.21 18.07 -13.86
C HIS A 89 1.63 16.66 -13.81
N LEU A 90 0.33 16.51 -13.51
CA LEU A 90 -0.36 15.23 -13.54
C LEU A 90 -0.30 14.57 -14.92
N ARG A 91 -0.46 15.36 -16.02
CA ARG A 91 -0.36 14.83 -17.38
C ARG A 91 1.00 14.22 -17.67
N ARG A 92 2.10 14.80 -17.16
CA ARG A 92 3.46 14.22 -17.32
C ARG A 92 3.57 12.84 -16.72
N GLU A 93 2.97 12.61 -15.56
CA GLU A 93 2.91 11.28 -14.96
C GLU A 93 2.02 10.34 -15.76
N LEU A 94 0.85 10.79 -16.21
CA LEU A 94 -0.06 10.00 -17.05
C LEU A 94 0.56 9.60 -18.39
N GLU A 95 1.40 10.44 -18.98
CA GLU A 95 2.17 10.12 -20.20
C GLU A 95 3.16 8.97 -19.94
N LEU A 96 3.84 8.96 -18.80
CA LEU A 96 4.73 7.85 -18.38
C LEU A 96 3.94 6.57 -18.08
N ILE A 97 2.78 6.69 -17.41
CA ILE A 97 1.87 5.58 -17.13
C ILE A 97 1.36 4.92 -18.43
N SER A 98 1.18 5.68 -19.49
CA SER A 98 0.76 5.16 -20.80
C SER A 98 1.87 4.44 -21.59
N GLY A 99 3.07 4.32 -21.05
CA GLY A 99 4.20 3.68 -21.69
C GLY A 99 3.98 2.19 -21.96
N GLU A 100 4.56 1.67 -23.05
CA GLU A 100 4.38 0.28 -23.50
C GLU A 100 4.92 -0.75 -22.50
N ASP A 101 5.89 -0.37 -21.67
CA ASP A 101 6.50 -1.25 -20.66
C ASP A 101 5.71 -1.33 -19.33
N VAL A 102 4.64 -0.53 -19.18
CA VAL A 102 3.77 -0.56 -18.00
C VAL A 102 2.86 -1.77 -18.06
N ARG A 103 2.97 -2.65 -17.07
CA ARG A 103 2.37 -3.99 -17.11
C ARG A 103 0.97 -4.09 -16.55
N ILE A 104 0.60 -3.18 -15.64
CA ILE A 104 -0.67 -3.21 -14.90
C ILE A 104 -1.32 -1.83 -14.91
N LYS A 105 -2.54 -1.74 -14.37
CA LYS A 105 -3.22 -0.46 -14.20
C LYS A 105 -2.56 0.36 -13.10
N VAL A 106 -2.01 1.52 -13.45
CA VAL A 106 -1.46 2.50 -12.51
C VAL A 106 -2.37 3.71 -12.50
N LEU A 107 -2.78 4.15 -11.30
CA LEU A 107 -3.72 5.23 -11.07
C LEU A 107 -3.04 6.28 -10.19
N PRO A 108 -2.74 7.48 -10.70
CA PRO A 108 -2.01 8.48 -9.92
C PRO A 108 -2.93 9.20 -8.92
N TYR A 109 -2.37 9.58 -7.77
CA TYR A 109 -2.94 10.61 -6.91
C TYR A 109 -2.56 12.00 -7.44
N GLY A 110 -3.45 12.97 -7.28
CA GLY A 110 -3.08 14.38 -7.34
C GLY A 110 -2.66 14.89 -5.96
N ALA A 111 -1.75 15.87 -5.90
CA ALA A 111 -1.42 16.52 -4.65
C ALA A 111 -2.58 17.39 -4.15
N VAL A 112 -2.74 17.47 -2.82
CA VAL A 112 -3.74 18.36 -2.19
C VAL A 112 -3.25 19.79 -2.21
N THR A 113 -1.94 20.02 -1.96
CA THR A 113 -1.36 21.36 -1.89
C THR A 113 -0.23 21.54 -2.90
N VAL A 114 -0.01 22.78 -3.32
CA VAL A 114 1.05 23.15 -4.27
C VAL A 114 2.42 22.71 -3.73
N GLY A 115 3.05 21.80 -4.48
CA GLY A 115 4.35 21.21 -4.13
C GLY A 115 4.35 20.45 -2.81
N GLU A 116 3.19 19.96 -2.34
CA GLU A 116 3.01 19.28 -1.03
C GLU A 116 3.56 20.11 0.13
N LYS A 117 3.29 21.43 0.13
CA LYS A 117 3.85 22.36 1.14
C LYS A 117 2.84 22.77 2.21
N GLY A 118 1.58 22.31 2.12
CA GLY A 118 0.53 22.64 3.09
C GLY A 118 0.11 24.10 3.15
N LYS A 119 0.49 24.95 2.15
CA LYS A 119 0.30 26.41 2.20
C LYS A 119 -0.77 26.94 1.24
N GLU A 120 -0.93 26.32 0.11
CA GLU A 120 -1.83 26.71 -0.97
C GLU A 120 -2.46 25.46 -1.56
N LEU A 121 -3.77 25.49 -1.78
CA LEU A 121 -4.48 24.36 -2.39
C LEU A 121 -4.05 24.20 -3.85
N ALA A 122 -3.78 22.98 -4.27
CA ALA A 122 -3.51 22.63 -5.65
C ALA A 122 -4.75 22.77 -6.52
N ASP A 123 -4.61 22.68 -7.84
CA ASP A 123 -5.74 22.71 -8.78
C ASP A 123 -6.48 21.36 -8.82
N LEU A 124 -7.21 21.07 -7.73
CA LEU A 124 -7.96 19.81 -7.60
C LEU A 124 -8.99 19.62 -8.71
N ASP A 125 -9.64 20.73 -9.13
CA ASP A 125 -10.65 20.68 -10.18
C ASP A 125 -10.06 20.28 -11.51
N GLY A 126 -8.97 20.91 -11.89
CA GLY A 126 -8.30 20.62 -13.16
C GLY A 126 -7.69 19.21 -13.18
N MET A 127 -7.38 18.61 -12.02
CA MET A 127 -6.83 17.26 -11.90
C MET A 127 -7.88 16.17 -11.71
N ALA A 128 -9.13 16.51 -11.41
CA ALA A 128 -10.14 15.55 -10.96
C ALA A 128 -10.36 14.37 -11.90
N ASP A 129 -10.34 14.59 -13.21
CA ASP A 129 -10.58 13.52 -14.20
C ASP A 129 -9.38 12.56 -14.32
N GLY A 130 -8.16 13.03 -14.03
CA GLY A 130 -6.93 12.24 -14.16
C GLY A 130 -6.46 11.58 -12.86
N ALA A 131 -6.81 12.15 -11.70
CA ALA A 131 -6.41 11.64 -10.40
C ALA A 131 -7.44 10.67 -9.82
N ILE A 132 -6.99 9.56 -9.22
CA ILE A 132 -7.87 8.62 -8.52
C ILE A 132 -8.42 9.24 -7.24
N ALA A 133 -7.59 9.95 -6.50
CA ALA A 133 -7.88 10.66 -5.26
C ALA A 133 -6.81 11.73 -5.04
N PHE A 134 -6.83 12.45 -3.90
CA PHE A 134 -5.85 13.47 -3.57
C PHE A 134 -5.12 13.16 -2.28
N SER A 135 -3.81 13.42 -2.25
CA SER A 135 -2.93 13.19 -1.09
C SER A 135 -1.75 14.18 -1.09
N ASP A 136 -1.25 14.51 0.10
CA ASP A 136 0.10 15.09 0.30
C ASP A 136 0.95 14.06 1.06
N ASP A 137 0.99 12.83 0.55
CA ASP A 137 1.65 11.72 1.24
C ASP A 137 3.14 11.98 1.51
N GLY A 138 3.58 11.53 2.70
CA GLY A 138 4.93 11.69 3.21
C GLY A 138 5.18 13.01 3.96
N LYS A 139 4.19 13.94 4.04
CA LYS A 139 4.31 15.21 4.78
C LYS A 139 3.13 15.52 5.68
N GLY A 140 1.95 15.06 5.31
CA GLY A 140 0.72 15.40 6.00
C GLY A 140 0.33 16.88 5.90
N ILE A 141 -0.93 17.20 6.05
CA ILE A 141 -1.46 18.57 6.07
C ILE A 141 -1.53 19.04 7.52
N GLN A 142 -0.69 20.02 7.88
CA GLN A 142 -0.57 20.49 9.26
C GLN A 142 -1.71 21.46 9.65
N SER A 143 -2.26 22.23 8.69
CA SER A 143 -3.30 23.23 8.95
C SER A 143 -4.70 22.61 8.91
N GLU A 144 -5.46 22.82 9.98
CA GLU A 144 -6.87 22.39 10.06
C GLU A 144 -7.74 23.07 8.99
N GLU A 145 -7.51 24.37 8.73
CA GLU A 145 -8.25 25.13 7.73
C GLU A 145 -7.97 24.60 6.32
N MET A 146 -6.70 24.28 6.02
CA MET A 146 -6.31 23.72 4.74
C MET A 146 -6.95 22.34 4.52
N MET A 147 -6.90 21.46 5.52
CA MET A 147 -7.53 20.15 5.45
C MET A 147 -9.04 20.24 5.28
N ARG A 148 -9.70 21.16 6.02
CA ARG A 148 -11.15 21.40 5.88
C ARG A 148 -11.53 21.84 4.48
N GLU A 149 -10.78 22.76 3.90
CA GLU A 149 -11.03 23.25 2.54
C GLU A 149 -10.77 22.17 1.50
N ALA A 150 -9.67 21.43 1.62
CA ALA A 150 -9.36 20.27 0.77
C ALA A 150 -10.49 19.23 0.79
N MET A 151 -11.00 18.89 1.98
CA MET A 151 -12.12 17.95 2.15
C MET A 151 -13.40 18.46 1.48
N ARG A 152 -13.74 19.75 1.65
CA ARG A 152 -14.91 20.36 1.00
C ARG A 152 -14.79 20.29 -0.53
N ARG A 153 -13.62 20.61 -1.05
CA ARG A 153 -13.36 20.60 -2.49
C ARG A 153 -13.40 19.18 -3.06
N ALA A 154 -12.69 18.25 -2.44
CA ALA A 154 -12.70 16.85 -2.85
C ALA A 154 -14.13 16.25 -2.82
N LYS A 155 -14.93 16.57 -1.80
CA LYS A 155 -16.34 16.16 -1.74
C LYS A 155 -17.14 16.68 -2.92
N ALA A 156 -17.00 17.96 -3.28
CA ALA A 156 -17.69 18.57 -4.43
C ALA A 156 -17.32 17.87 -5.74
N LEU A 157 -16.11 17.33 -5.85
CA LEU A 157 -15.60 16.59 -7.01
C LEU A 157 -15.89 15.08 -6.94
N GLY A 158 -16.51 14.59 -5.85
CA GLY A 158 -16.72 13.15 -5.64
C GLY A 158 -15.43 12.37 -5.42
N LYS A 159 -14.37 13.02 -4.93
CA LYS A 159 -13.04 12.45 -4.70
C LYS A 159 -12.77 12.18 -3.22
N ILE A 160 -11.80 11.32 -2.97
CA ILE A 160 -11.30 10.95 -1.64
C ILE A 160 -10.09 11.83 -1.31
N ILE A 161 -9.97 12.26 -0.04
CA ILE A 161 -8.71 12.70 0.53
C ILE A 161 -8.07 11.49 1.22
N ALA A 162 -6.88 11.07 0.76
CA ALA A 162 -6.07 10.05 1.39
C ALA A 162 -4.91 10.74 2.13
N ALA A 163 -4.76 10.46 3.41
CA ALA A 163 -3.86 11.25 4.25
C ALA A 163 -2.79 10.41 4.95
N HIS A 164 -1.53 10.77 4.70
CA HIS A 164 -0.44 10.47 5.62
C HIS A 164 -0.61 11.36 6.85
N CYS A 165 -0.89 10.74 7.99
CA CYS A 165 -1.18 11.48 9.21
C CYS A 165 0.07 11.57 10.08
N GLU A 166 0.70 12.74 10.06
CA GLU A 166 1.89 13.02 10.85
C GLU A 166 1.91 14.48 11.31
N ASP A 167 2.01 14.71 12.62
CA ASP A 167 2.28 16.01 13.19
C ASP A 167 3.79 16.25 13.23
N GLU A 168 4.29 17.09 12.33
CA GLU A 168 5.71 17.38 12.19
C GLU A 168 6.30 18.05 13.46
N THR A 169 5.47 18.71 14.27
CA THR A 169 5.93 19.39 15.50
C THR A 169 6.32 18.39 16.59
N LEU A 170 5.83 17.16 16.53
CA LEU A 170 6.09 16.09 17.49
C LEU A 170 7.23 15.16 17.10
N LEU A 171 7.85 15.34 15.93
CA LEU A 171 8.90 14.43 15.46
C LEU A 171 10.22 14.58 16.19
N HIS A 172 10.61 15.79 16.59
CA HIS A 172 11.84 16.11 17.33
C HIS A 172 13.12 15.45 16.77
N GLY A 173 13.16 15.22 15.44
CA GLY A 173 14.25 14.54 14.77
C GLY A 173 14.26 13.02 14.96
N GLY A 174 13.15 12.44 15.38
CA GLY A 174 12.92 11.01 15.49
C GLY A 174 12.95 10.30 14.13
N TYR A 175 13.27 9.03 14.16
CA TYR A 175 13.38 8.22 12.94
C TYR A 175 13.01 6.74 13.14
N ILE A 176 12.64 6.33 14.36
CA ILE A 176 12.02 5.06 14.73
C ILE A 176 10.97 5.34 15.80
N HIS A 177 10.23 4.33 16.24
CA HIS A 177 9.25 4.48 17.32
C HIS A 177 9.90 4.94 18.64
N ASP A 178 9.23 5.84 19.37
CA ASP A 178 9.60 6.23 20.74
C ASP A 178 9.20 5.13 21.73
N GLY A 179 9.86 3.99 21.59
CA GLY A 179 9.61 2.77 22.36
C GLY A 179 10.82 2.30 23.15
N SER A 180 10.79 1.02 23.52
CA SER A 180 11.87 0.39 24.29
C SER A 180 13.18 0.34 23.51
N TYR A 181 13.11 -0.05 22.23
CA TYR A 181 14.30 -0.12 21.37
C TYR A 181 15.02 1.24 21.27
N ALA A 182 14.28 2.33 21.04
CA ALA A 182 14.87 3.66 20.95
C ALA A 182 15.57 4.06 22.25
N ARG A 183 14.93 3.84 23.38
CA ARG A 183 15.52 4.15 24.72
C ARG A 183 16.76 3.32 25.01
N ASP A 184 16.70 2.02 24.75
CA ASP A 184 17.77 1.08 25.09
C ASP A 184 19.03 1.26 24.23
N HIS A 185 18.86 1.75 22.98
CA HIS A 185 19.94 1.95 22.01
C HIS A 185 20.30 3.42 21.77
N GLY A 186 19.64 4.36 22.45
CA GLY A 186 19.95 5.79 22.36
C GLY A 186 19.54 6.47 21.05
N HIS A 187 18.46 6.00 20.47
CA HIS A 187 17.87 6.59 19.25
C HIS A 187 16.82 7.68 19.57
N ALA A 188 16.61 8.59 18.62
CA ALA A 188 15.51 9.55 18.67
C ALA A 188 14.21 8.86 18.20
N GLY A 189 13.18 8.91 19.06
CA GLY A 189 11.89 8.30 18.81
C GLY A 189 10.86 9.24 18.19
N ILE A 190 9.90 8.66 17.45
CA ILE A 190 8.67 9.30 16.97
C ILE A 190 7.53 8.77 17.85
N CYS A 191 6.87 9.65 18.60
CA CYS A 191 5.75 9.25 19.44
C CYS A 191 4.53 8.83 18.62
N SER A 192 3.64 8.02 19.19
CA SER A 192 2.40 7.60 18.50
C SER A 192 1.43 8.77 18.32
N GLU A 193 1.49 9.79 19.18
CA GLU A 193 0.67 11.00 19.07
C GLU A 193 0.88 11.75 17.75
N SER A 194 2.08 11.69 17.18
CA SER A 194 2.35 12.30 15.88
C SER A 194 1.46 11.72 14.77
N GLU A 195 0.98 10.48 14.90
CA GLU A 195 0.06 9.82 13.97
C GLU A 195 -1.41 10.02 14.38
N TRP A 196 -1.78 9.63 15.60
CA TRP A 196 -3.17 9.61 15.98
C TRP A 196 -3.77 11.02 16.23
N GLY A 197 -2.96 12.02 16.58
CA GLY A 197 -3.42 13.39 16.76
C GLY A 197 -4.01 14.00 15.49
N PRO A 198 -3.29 14.01 14.36
CA PRO A 198 -3.86 14.39 13.06
C PRO A 198 -5.07 13.54 12.65
N ILE A 199 -5.07 12.22 12.92
CA ILE A 199 -6.23 11.35 12.64
C ILE A 199 -7.46 11.84 13.40
N GLU A 200 -7.37 12.15 14.69
CA GLU A 200 -8.48 12.65 15.49
C GLU A 200 -9.04 13.94 14.91
N ARG A 201 -8.16 14.90 14.58
CA ARG A 201 -8.53 16.17 13.92
C ARG A 201 -9.29 15.91 12.62
N ASP A 202 -8.72 15.08 11.75
CA ASP A 202 -9.23 14.87 10.40
C ASP A 202 -10.53 14.06 10.38
N LEU A 203 -10.71 13.13 11.31
CA LEU A 203 -11.99 12.42 11.49
C LEU A 203 -13.12 13.38 11.90
N ARG A 204 -12.82 14.37 12.74
CA ARG A 204 -13.79 15.43 13.09
C ARG A 204 -14.13 16.29 11.88
N LEU A 205 -13.12 16.64 11.05
CA LEU A 205 -13.33 17.40 9.82
C LEU A 205 -14.11 16.60 8.76
N ALA A 206 -13.83 15.30 8.64
CA ALA A 206 -14.58 14.42 7.75
C ALA A 206 -16.06 14.29 8.18
N GLU A 207 -16.33 14.24 9.49
CA GLU A 207 -17.70 14.27 10.04
C GLU A 207 -18.37 15.62 9.75
N GLU A 208 -17.69 16.75 10.00
CA GLU A 208 -18.17 18.11 9.73
C GLU A 208 -18.51 18.34 8.25
N THR A 209 -17.62 17.95 7.36
CA THR A 209 -17.73 18.21 5.93
C THR A 209 -18.55 17.16 5.19
N GLY A 210 -18.62 15.94 5.72
CA GLY A 210 -19.17 14.75 5.07
C GLY A 210 -18.33 14.29 3.85
N ALA A 211 -17.05 14.64 3.82
CA ALA A 211 -16.12 14.22 2.77
C ALA A 211 -15.79 12.73 2.89
N ALA A 212 -15.41 12.12 1.78
CA ALA A 212 -14.81 10.79 1.78
C ALA A 212 -13.34 10.92 2.19
N TYR A 213 -12.98 10.27 3.31
CA TYR A 213 -11.64 10.33 3.89
C TYR A 213 -11.02 8.94 3.98
N HIS A 214 -9.73 8.81 3.70
CA HIS A 214 -8.98 7.58 3.80
C HIS A 214 -7.70 7.82 4.59
N VAL A 215 -7.50 7.04 5.66
CA VAL A 215 -6.30 7.14 6.49
C VAL A 215 -5.27 6.12 6.00
N CYS A 216 -4.13 6.62 5.52
CA CYS A 216 -3.06 5.79 4.99
C CYS A 216 -2.31 5.07 6.13
N HIS A 217 -1.79 3.85 5.84
CA HIS A 217 -0.81 3.08 6.60
C HIS A 217 -0.81 3.27 8.13
N ILE A 218 -1.97 3.15 8.80
CA ILE A 218 -2.04 3.29 10.25
C ILE A 218 -1.16 2.26 10.96
N SER A 219 -0.50 2.68 12.03
CA SER A 219 0.47 1.86 12.77
C SER A 219 0.22 1.78 14.28
N SER A 220 -0.65 2.63 14.85
CA SER A 220 -0.87 2.73 16.29
C SER A 220 -2.26 2.24 16.72
N LYS A 221 -2.36 1.71 17.93
CA LYS A 221 -3.62 1.24 18.53
C LYS A 221 -4.62 2.35 18.74
N GLU A 222 -4.15 3.56 19.07
CA GLU A 222 -4.99 4.74 19.23
C GLU A 222 -5.67 5.12 17.92
N SER A 223 -4.95 5.01 16.78
CA SER A 223 -5.51 5.23 15.44
C SER A 223 -6.64 4.24 15.15
N VAL A 224 -6.47 2.96 15.47
CA VAL A 224 -7.52 1.94 15.32
C VAL A 224 -8.75 2.31 16.13
N ASP A 225 -8.59 2.69 17.40
CA ASP A 225 -9.70 3.04 18.28
C ASP A 225 -10.46 4.31 17.82
N LEU A 226 -9.75 5.34 17.39
CA LEU A 226 -10.33 6.57 16.84
C LEU A 226 -11.16 6.30 15.57
N ILE A 227 -10.62 5.52 14.64
CA ILE A 227 -11.30 5.16 13.40
C ILE A 227 -12.53 4.28 13.68
N ARG A 228 -12.42 3.30 14.58
CA ARG A 228 -13.55 2.46 15.02
C ARG A 228 -14.69 3.31 15.55
N LYS A 229 -14.41 4.27 16.43
CA LYS A 229 -15.39 5.21 16.97
C LYS A 229 -16.01 6.10 15.89
N ALA A 230 -15.20 6.60 14.94
CA ALA A 230 -15.69 7.42 13.83
C ALA A 230 -16.63 6.64 12.90
N LYS A 231 -16.27 5.40 12.55
CA LYS A 231 -17.12 4.50 11.75
C LYS A 231 -18.45 4.22 12.47
N ALA A 232 -18.43 3.99 13.78
CA ALA A 232 -19.65 3.77 14.58
C ALA A 232 -20.60 4.99 14.57
N ARG A 233 -20.07 6.21 14.38
CA ARG A 233 -20.86 7.44 14.19
C ARG A 233 -21.32 7.66 12.74
N GLY A 234 -20.90 6.80 11.80
CA GLY A 234 -21.26 6.92 10.38
C GLY A 234 -20.40 7.88 9.58
N VAL A 235 -19.22 8.24 10.07
CA VAL A 235 -18.22 9.03 9.29
C VAL A 235 -17.81 8.25 8.05
N ASN A 236 -17.76 8.91 6.89
CA ASN A 236 -17.35 8.30 5.63
C ASN A 236 -15.82 8.13 5.58
N VAL A 237 -15.30 7.25 6.44
CA VAL A 237 -13.87 6.97 6.58
C VAL A 237 -13.57 5.51 6.28
N THR A 238 -12.40 5.30 5.65
CA THR A 238 -11.73 4.02 5.54
C THR A 238 -10.27 4.18 5.94
N CYS A 239 -9.59 3.07 6.24
CA CYS A 239 -8.16 3.08 6.50
C CYS A 239 -7.48 1.82 5.96
N GLU A 240 -6.18 1.92 5.82
CA GLU A 240 -5.30 0.82 5.49
C GLU A 240 -4.20 0.66 6.52
N THR A 241 -3.62 -0.54 6.58
CA THR A 241 -2.35 -0.80 7.26
C THR A 241 -1.45 -1.60 6.33
N ALA A 242 -0.17 -1.76 6.70
CA ALA A 242 0.79 -2.42 5.82
C ALA A 242 1.24 -3.79 6.37
N PRO A 243 1.72 -4.71 5.51
CA PRO A 243 2.16 -6.04 5.93
C PRO A 243 3.20 -6.01 7.04
N HIS A 244 4.13 -5.04 7.00
CA HIS A 244 5.19 -4.93 7.99
C HIS A 244 4.66 -4.55 9.39
N TYR A 245 3.61 -3.75 9.52
CA TYR A 245 2.98 -3.43 10.81
C TYR A 245 2.16 -4.60 11.41
N LEU A 246 1.75 -5.54 10.57
CA LEU A 246 0.98 -6.72 10.99
C LEU A 246 1.87 -7.89 11.46
N VAL A 247 3.15 -7.88 11.05
CA VAL A 247 4.06 -9.02 11.23
C VAL A 247 5.27 -8.68 12.09
N LEU A 248 5.66 -7.40 12.13
CA LEU A 248 6.82 -6.90 12.88
C LEU A 248 6.39 -5.90 13.95
N ASP A 249 7.25 -5.75 14.95
CA ASP A 249 7.18 -4.68 15.95
C ASP A 249 8.57 -4.11 16.25
N GLU A 250 8.66 -3.17 17.20
CA GLU A 250 9.94 -2.54 17.57
C GLU A 250 11.00 -3.53 18.05
N GLY A 251 10.60 -4.71 18.55
CA GLY A 251 11.51 -5.78 18.97
C GLY A 251 12.24 -6.47 17.81
N ASP A 252 11.75 -6.30 16.59
CA ASP A 252 12.39 -6.83 15.38
C ASP A 252 13.45 -5.86 14.79
N LEU A 253 13.53 -4.63 15.30
CA LEU A 253 14.45 -3.60 14.79
C LEU A 253 15.91 -4.06 14.87
N ARG A 254 16.70 -3.60 13.90
CA ARG A 254 18.15 -3.80 13.80
C ARG A 254 18.81 -2.50 13.39
N GLU A 255 20.12 -2.37 13.63
CA GLU A 255 20.93 -1.22 13.22
C GLU A 255 21.14 -1.16 11.69
N ASP A 256 20.05 -1.34 10.96
CA ASP A 256 20.03 -1.43 9.51
C ASP A 256 18.92 -0.56 8.92
N GLY A 257 19.23 0.22 7.90
CA GLY A 257 18.27 1.06 7.20
C GLY A 257 17.11 0.30 6.56
N TRP A 258 17.22 -1.00 6.38
CA TRP A 258 16.13 -1.86 5.86
C TRP A 258 14.95 -1.99 6.83
N PHE A 259 15.13 -1.59 8.09
CA PHE A 259 14.09 -1.52 9.11
C PHE A 259 13.53 -0.09 9.32
N LYS A 260 13.94 0.87 8.48
CA LYS A 260 13.46 2.24 8.56
C LYS A 260 12.36 2.53 7.54
N MET A 261 11.16 2.77 8.04
CA MET A 261 9.97 3.21 7.31
C MET A 261 9.20 4.25 8.13
N ASN A 262 8.27 4.96 7.54
CA ASN A 262 7.42 5.92 8.21
C ASN A 262 5.94 5.74 7.79
N PRO A 263 5.03 5.48 8.74
CA PRO A 263 5.22 5.34 10.19
C PRO A 263 6.27 4.28 10.59
N PRO A 264 6.90 4.39 11.77
CA PRO A 264 7.86 3.39 12.24
C PRO A 264 7.16 2.14 12.75
N LEU A 265 7.89 1.01 12.82
CA LEU A 265 7.43 -0.17 13.54
C LEU A 265 7.16 0.18 15.00
N ARG A 266 5.93 -0.02 15.45
CA ARG A 266 5.46 0.31 16.80
C ARG A 266 5.63 -0.87 17.77
N SER A 267 5.00 -0.79 18.94
CA SER A 267 5.03 -1.85 19.95
C SER A 267 4.25 -3.11 19.53
N ALA A 268 4.47 -4.22 20.23
CA ALA A 268 3.68 -5.44 20.04
C ALA A 268 2.18 -5.22 20.29
N GLN A 269 1.81 -4.33 21.25
CA GLN A 269 0.42 -3.99 21.52
C GLN A 269 -0.22 -3.23 20.36
N ASP A 270 0.53 -2.38 19.65
CA ASP A 270 0.05 -1.70 18.46
C ASP A 270 -0.21 -2.71 17.33
N ARG A 271 0.72 -3.65 17.10
CA ARG A 271 0.54 -4.74 16.14
C ARG A 271 -0.70 -5.59 16.44
N GLU A 272 -0.90 -5.97 17.71
CA GLU A 272 -2.08 -6.73 18.13
C GLU A 272 -3.37 -5.96 17.85
N ALA A 273 -3.42 -4.66 18.14
CA ALA A 273 -4.58 -3.82 17.86
C ALA A 273 -4.86 -3.68 16.36
N LEU A 274 -3.83 -3.62 15.51
CA LEU A 274 -4.01 -3.64 14.05
C LEU A 274 -4.63 -4.97 13.58
N ILE A 275 -4.17 -6.11 14.12
CA ILE A 275 -4.75 -7.42 13.82
C ILE A 275 -6.22 -7.48 14.25
N GLU A 276 -6.55 -7.02 15.46
CA GLU A 276 -7.93 -6.91 15.93
C GLU A 276 -8.77 -6.02 15.00
N GLY A 277 -8.22 -4.88 14.56
CA GLY A 277 -8.87 -3.97 13.62
C GLY A 277 -9.15 -4.59 12.25
N LEU A 278 -8.30 -5.51 11.78
CA LEU A 278 -8.59 -6.30 10.57
C LEU A 278 -9.74 -7.28 10.79
N LEU A 279 -9.75 -7.96 11.96
CA LEU A 279 -10.74 -8.98 12.28
C LEU A 279 -12.14 -8.39 12.47
N ASP A 280 -12.25 -7.26 13.15
CA ASP A 280 -13.53 -6.61 13.43
C ASP A 280 -14.03 -5.70 12.29
N GLY A 281 -13.21 -5.48 11.23
CA GLY A 281 -13.54 -4.66 10.07
C GLY A 281 -13.33 -3.16 10.28
N THR A 282 -12.65 -2.76 11.34
CA THR A 282 -12.19 -1.36 11.53
C THR A 282 -11.20 -0.97 10.44
N ILE A 283 -10.23 -1.85 10.14
CA ILE A 283 -9.29 -1.68 9.03
C ILE A 283 -9.89 -2.32 7.77
N ASP A 284 -10.00 -1.52 6.71
CA ASP A 284 -10.73 -1.90 5.49
C ASP A 284 -9.87 -2.67 4.51
N MET A 285 -8.56 -2.38 4.43
CA MET A 285 -7.68 -2.94 3.43
C MET A 285 -6.22 -3.00 3.90
N ILE A 286 -5.41 -3.75 3.16
CA ILE A 286 -3.97 -3.80 3.33
C ILE A 286 -3.35 -3.20 2.07
N ALA A 287 -2.49 -2.20 2.25
CA ALA A 287 -1.65 -1.60 1.22
C ALA A 287 -0.18 -1.77 1.59
N THR A 288 0.70 -1.80 0.60
CA THR A 288 2.10 -2.15 0.88
C THR A 288 2.93 -0.99 1.38
N ASP A 289 2.56 0.23 1.05
CA ASP A 289 3.45 1.38 1.14
C ASP A 289 4.81 1.08 0.48
N HIS A 290 4.75 0.49 -0.72
CA HIS A 290 5.95 0.16 -1.49
C HIS A 290 6.73 1.43 -1.82
N ALA A 291 7.80 1.68 -1.06
CA ALA A 291 8.57 2.94 -1.08
C ALA A 291 10.06 2.68 -1.35
N PRO A 292 10.43 2.36 -2.61
CA PRO A 292 11.80 2.03 -3.00
C PRO A 292 12.76 3.21 -2.86
N HIS A 293 13.99 2.88 -2.47
CA HIS A 293 15.15 3.78 -2.40
C HIS A 293 16.38 3.09 -2.96
N SER A 294 17.38 3.88 -3.34
CA SER A 294 18.66 3.32 -3.80
C SER A 294 19.42 2.61 -2.66
N ALA A 295 20.33 1.71 -3.03
CA ALA A 295 21.17 1.02 -2.06
C ALA A 295 21.96 2.01 -1.17
N GLU A 296 22.47 3.11 -1.76
CA GLU A 296 23.21 4.15 -1.05
C GLU A 296 22.35 4.89 -0.03
N GLU A 297 21.07 5.14 -0.34
CA GLU A 297 20.12 5.79 0.57
C GLU A 297 19.74 4.87 1.73
N LYS A 298 19.78 3.56 1.54
CA LYS A 298 19.43 2.55 2.57
C LYS A 298 20.64 1.99 3.33
N ALA A 299 21.87 2.29 2.92
CA ALA A 299 23.10 1.79 3.55
C ALA A 299 23.63 2.66 4.71
N ARG A 300 22.81 3.57 5.27
CA ARG A 300 23.24 4.57 6.27
C ARG A 300 22.75 4.26 7.69
N GLY A 301 22.42 3.01 7.96
CA GLY A 301 21.84 2.56 9.25
C GLY A 301 20.45 3.17 9.53
N LEU A 302 19.90 2.96 10.72
CA LEU A 302 18.58 3.46 11.08
C LEU A 302 18.51 5.00 10.99
N LYS A 303 19.47 5.73 11.55
CA LYS A 303 19.43 7.19 11.59
C LYS A 303 19.59 7.84 10.22
N GLY A 304 20.56 7.39 9.43
CA GLY A 304 20.96 8.07 8.20
C GLY A 304 20.22 7.64 6.94
N SER A 305 19.54 6.49 6.94
CA SER A 305 18.83 5.98 5.78
C SER A 305 17.53 6.76 5.52
N ALA A 306 17.09 6.72 4.26
CA ALA A 306 15.79 7.23 3.87
C ALA A 306 14.66 6.35 4.44
N PHE A 307 13.50 6.94 4.73
CA PHE A 307 12.28 6.24 5.11
C PHE A 307 11.67 5.51 3.90
N GLY A 308 11.32 4.25 4.08
CA GLY A 308 10.65 3.43 3.08
C GLY A 308 11.31 2.09 2.83
N ILE A 309 10.50 1.11 2.51
CA ILE A 309 10.89 -0.27 2.16
C ILE A 309 10.09 -0.72 0.93
N VAL A 310 10.54 -1.80 0.28
CA VAL A 310 9.75 -2.43 -0.79
C VAL A 310 8.81 -3.48 -0.23
N GLY A 311 7.58 -3.55 -0.74
CA GLY A 311 6.52 -4.40 -0.21
C GLY A 311 5.77 -5.25 -1.23
N LEU A 312 5.63 -4.80 -2.50
CA LEU A 312 4.76 -5.44 -3.50
C LEU A 312 5.03 -6.93 -3.72
N GLU A 313 6.31 -7.32 -3.78
CA GLU A 313 6.72 -8.71 -4.07
C GLU A 313 6.73 -9.60 -2.83
N THR A 314 6.54 -9.03 -1.63
CA THR A 314 6.60 -9.77 -0.35
C THR A 314 5.26 -9.78 0.41
N ALA A 315 4.32 -8.90 0.08
CA ALA A 315 3.09 -8.71 0.83
C ALA A 315 2.27 -10.00 0.97
N PHE A 316 1.83 -10.60 -0.14
CA PHE A 316 1.01 -11.81 -0.08
C PHE A 316 1.72 -12.98 0.59
N PRO A 317 2.95 -13.38 0.22
CA PRO A 317 3.62 -14.51 0.85
C PRO A 317 3.87 -14.30 2.35
N ILE A 318 4.19 -13.09 2.81
CA ILE A 318 4.34 -12.78 4.24
C ILE A 318 3.00 -12.88 4.97
N LEU A 319 1.95 -12.24 4.45
CA LEU A 319 0.62 -12.26 5.07
C LEU A 319 0.02 -13.67 5.08
N TYR A 320 0.16 -14.41 3.98
CA TYR A 320 -0.29 -15.78 3.89
C TYR A 320 0.42 -16.68 4.91
N THR A 321 1.75 -16.57 5.00
CA THR A 321 2.55 -17.40 5.91
C THR A 321 2.27 -17.05 7.37
N GLU A 322 2.29 -15.76 7.72
CA GLU A 322 2.27 -15.31 9.10
C GLU A 322 0.85 -15.22 9.68
N LEU A 323 -0.14 -14.91 8.86
CA LEU A 323 -1.51 -14.71 9.35
C LEU A 323 -2.45 -15.85 8.94
N VAL A 324 -2.44 -16.26 7.67
CA VAL A 324 -3.40 -17.28 7.20
C VAL A 324 -2.98 -18.67 7.65
N ARG A 325 -1.74 -19.08 7.39
CA ARG A 325 -1.27 -20.43 7.78
C ARG A 325 -1.22 -20.63 9.30
N LYS A 326 -1.08 -19.54 10.08
CA LYS A 326 -1.14 -19.57 11.54
C LYS A 326 -2.58 -19.47 12.09
N GLY A 327 -3.59 -19.35 11.22
CA GLY A 327 -5.00 -19.29 11.62
C GLY A 327 -5.44 -17.98 12.26
N VAL A 328 -4.68 -16.89 12.08
CA VAL A 328 -5.04 -15.55 12.56
C VAL A 328 -6.10 -14.93 11.65
N LEU A 329 -5.93 -15.04 10.32
CA LEU A 329 -6.91 -14.64 9.31
C LEU A 329 -7.35 -15.85 8.47
N THR A 330 -8.57 -15.80 7.94
CA THR A 330 -8.93 -16.71 6.85
C THR A 330 -8.37 -16.21 5.52
N LEU A 331 -8.20 -17.12 4.55
CA LEU A 331 -7.78 -16.75 3.21
C LEU A 331 -8.81 -15.82 2.53
N GLU A 332 -10.11 -16.05 2.79
CA GLU A 332 -11.19 -15.21 2.31
C GLU A 332 -11.06 -13.77 2.81
N LYS A 333 -10.76 -13.59 4.10
CA LYS A 333 -10.55 -12.25 4.67
C LYS A 333 -9.32 -11.57 4.07
N LEU A 334 -8.22 -12.30 3.86
CA LEU A 334 -7.03 -11.75 3.23
C LEU A 334 -7.32 -11.28 1.79
N ILE A 335 -8.05 -12.08 1.01
CA ILE A 335 -8.43 -11.68 -0.36
C ILE A 335 -9.42 -10.51 -0.37
N ASP A 336 -10.35 -10.44 0.58
CA ASP A 336 -11.21 -9.26 0.74
C ASP A 336 -10.39 -7.97 0.95
N LEU A 337 -9.38 -8.03 1.82
CA LEU A 337 -8.50 -6.91 2.16
C LEU A 337 -7.55 -6.49 1.00
N LEU A 338 -7.18 -7.41 0.11
CA LEU A 338 -6.26 -7.15 -1.01
C LEU A 338 -6.98 -6.90 -2.34
N VAL A 339 -8.27 -7.24 -2.46
CA VAL A 339 -9.00 -7.19 -3.75
C VAL A 339 -10.29 -6.40 -3.64
N VAL A 340 -11.22 -6.87 -2.80
CA VAL A 340 -12.62 -6.40 -2.83
C VAL A 340 -12.73 -5.00 -2.23
N SER A 341 -12.23 -4.86 -1.03
CA SER A 341 -12.34 -3.60 -0.27
C SER A 341 -11.61 -2.42 -0.91
N PRO A 342 -10.33 -2.55 -1.35
CA PRO A 342 -9.64 -1.45 -2.00
C PRO A 342 -10.31 -1.06 -3.32
N ARG A 343 -10.70 -2.04 -4.16
CA ARG A 343 -11.38 -1.76 -5.43
C ARG A 343 -12.73 -1.08 -5.22
N LYS A 344 -13.50 -1.54 -4.24
CA LYS A 344 -14.80 -0.94 -3.89
C LYS A 344 -14.65 0.50 -3.42
N ARG A 345 -13.69 0.78 -2.55
CA ARG A 345 -13.48 2.13 -1.99
C ARG A 345 -13.09 3.13 -3.05
N PHE A 346 -12.17 2.75 -3.93
CA PHE A 346 -11.59 3.64 -4.95
C PHE A 346 -12.29 3.53 -6.32
N GLY A 347 -13.33 2.72 -6.44
CA GLY A 347 -14.07 2.57 -7.71
C GLY A 347 -13.26 1.92 -8.81
N ILE A 348 -12.33 1.01 -8.48
CA ILE A 348 -11.42 0.36 -9.44
C ILE A 348 -12.05 -0.95 -9.93
N PRO A 349 -12.44 -1.06 -11.21
CA PRO A 349 -13.06 -2.28 -11.72
C PRO A 349 -12.09 -3.46 -11.76
N LEU A 350 -12.65 -4.67 -11.71
CA LEU A 350 -11.95 -5.93 -11.95
C LEU A 350 -12.31 -6.41 -13.36
N GLU A 351 -11.44 -6.19 -14.33
CA GLU A 351 -11.72 -6.44 -15.74
C GLU A 351 -10.64 -7.30 -16.38
N GLY A 352 -10.89 -8.63 -16.51
CA GLY A 352 -9.94 -9.55 -17.10
C GLY A 352 -8.63 -9.69 -16.32
N ASP A 353 -8.73 -9.60 -15.01
CA ASP A 353 -7.61 -9.54 -14.07
C ASP A 353 -7.58 -10.76 -13.16
N LEU A 354 -6.48 -11.48 -13.13
CA LEU A 354 -6.25 -12.59 -12.22
C LEU A 354 -4.77 -12.75 -11.84
N CYS A 355 -4.53 -13.45 -10.75
CA CYS A 355 -3.21 -13.98 -10.40
C CYS A 355 -3.31 -15.44 -9.95
N VAL A 356 -2.27 -16.20 -10.26
CA VAL A 356 -2.18 -17.63 -9.96
C VAL A 356 -1.05 -17.87 -8.98
N TRP A 357 -1.36 -18.56 -7.90
CA TRP A 357 -0.43 -18.81 -6.82
C TRP A 357 -0.27 -20.29 -6.54
N ASP A 358 0.96 -20.75 -6.36
CA ASP A 358 1.28 -22.03 -5.75
C ASP A 358 1.40 -21.82 -4.23
N LEU A 359 0.33 -22.14 -3.49
CA LEU A 359 0.25 -21.91 -2.04
C LEU A 359 1.10 -22.89 -1.24
N GLY A 360 1.49 -24.03 -1.85
CA GLY A 360 2.33 -25.04 -1.23
C GLY A 360 3.83 -24.79 -1.43
N GLU A 361 4.24 -23.95 -2.40
CA GLU A 361 5.65 -23.66 -2.64
C GLU A 361 6.24 -22.86 -1.49
N GLN A 362 7.24 -23.46 -0.82
CA GLN A 362 8.06 -22.80 0.22
C GLN A 362 9.34 -22.26 -0.41
N TYR A 363 9.69 -21.04 -0.06
CA TYR A 363 10.95 -20.44 -0.52
C TYR A 363 11.45 -19.39 0.48
N ARG A 364 12.68 -18.95 0.28
CA ARG A 364 13.30 -17.88 1.06
C ARG A 364 13.25 -16.58 0.26
N ILE A 365 12.83 -15.48 0.89
CA ILE A 365 12.82 -14.17 0.25
C ILE A 365 14.25 -13.74 -0.02
N ASP A 366 14.58 -13.54 -1.29
CA ASP A 366 15.85 -12.99 -1.74
C ASP A 366 15.58 -11.65 -2.47
N PRO A 367 16.01 -10.51 -1.91
CA PRO A 367 15.82 -9.22 -2.54
C PRO A 367 16.53 -9.08 -3.90
N GLU A 368 17.56 -9.87 -4.18
CA GLU A 368 18.25 -9.84 -5.49
C GLU A 368 17.36 -10.36 -6.63
N ASP A 369 16.36 -11.17 -6.30
CA ASP A 369 15.35 -11.65 -7.25
C ASP A 369 14.27 -10.62 -7.59
N PHE A 370 14.17 -9.49 -6.88
CA PHE A 370 13.08 -8.54 -7.08
C PHE A 370 13.14 -7.84 -8.44
N LEU A 371 11.96 -7.60 -9.01
CA LEU A 371 11.79 -6.80 -10.23
C LEU A 371 11.77 -5.29 -9.94
N SER A 372 11.40 -4.89 -8.72
CA SER A 372 11.62 -3.53 -8.24
C SER A 372 13.10 -3.16 -8.30
N LYS A 373 13.42 -1.90 -8.52
CA LYS A 373 14.81 -1.40 -8.39
C LYS A 373 15.24 -1.33 -6.92
N GLY A 374 14.30 -1.15 -6.00
CA GLY A 374 14.55 -1.21 -4.56
C GLY A 374 14.81 -2.63 -4.07
N ARG A 375 15.63 -2.75 -3.01
CA ARG A 375 16.00 -4.04 -2.40
C ARG A 375 15.70 -4.07 -0.90
N ALA A 376 15.52 -2.91 -0.28
CA ALA A 376 15.40 -2.81 1.17
C ALA A 376 14.06 -3.37 1.66
N THR A 377 14.11 -4.50 2.35
CA THR A 377 12.97 -5.13 3.02
C THR A 377 13.42 -5.81 4.32
N PRO A 378 12.70 -5.64 5.44
CA PRO A 378 13.00 -6.34 6.69
C PRO A 378 12.71 -7.84 6.62
N PHE A 379 12.11 -8.30 5.51
CA PHE A 379 11.76 -9.70 5.29
C PHE A 379 12.82 -10.52 4.55
N ALA A 380 13.96 -9.92 4.21
CA ALA A 380 15.06 -10.62 3.55
C ALA A 380 15.48 -11.88 4.31
N GLY A 381 15.61 -13.00 3.61
CA GLY A 381 15.99 -14.30 4.17
C GLY A 381 14.90 -15.03 4.95
N ARG A 382 13.68 -14.47 5.12
CA ARG A 382 12.55 -15.18 5.73
C ARG A 382 12.05 -16.30 4.82
N GLU A 383 11.70 -17.43 5.42
CA GLU A 383 11.00 -18.51 4.74
C GLU A 383 9.51 -18.21 4.68
N VAL A 384 8.94 -18.32 3.49
CA VAL A 384 7.53 -18.03 3.22
C VAL A 384 6.91 -19.10 2.33
N TYR A 385 5.59 -19.15 2.35
CA TYR A 385 4.77 -19.95 1.45
C TYR A 385 3.97 -19.06 0.51
N GLY A 386 3.65 -19.59 -0.66
CA GLY A 386 2.85 -18.89 -1.67
C GLY A 386 3.74 -18.16 -2.68
N ARG A 387 3.95 -18.81 -3.83
CA ARG A 387 4.70 -18.24 -4.96
C ARG A 387 3.75 -17.79 -6.06
N CYS A 388 3.86 -16.56 -6.51
CA CYS A 388 3.14 -16.10 -7.70
C CYS A 388 3.67 -16.82 -8.94
N MET A 389 2.79 -17.51 -9.65
CA MET A 389 3.12 -18.27 -10.86
C MET A 389 2.81 -17.49 -12.14
N CYS A 390 1.74 -16.69 -12.11
CA CYS A 390 1.29 -15.94 -13.28
C CYS A 390 0.37 -14.81 -12.84
N THR A 391 0.47 -13.65 -13.51
CA THR A 391 -0.49 -12.55 -13.38
C THR A 391 -0.99 -12.17 -14.76
N VAL A 392 -2.30 -11.99 -14.86
CA VAL A 392 -2.99 -11.57 -16.08
C VAL A 392 -3.68 -10.24 -15.80
N HIS A 393 -3.47 -9.27 -16.66
CA HIS A 393 -4.14 -7.96 -16.64
C HIS A 393 -4.75 -7.67 -18.00
N GLY A 394 -6.03 -7.27 -18.02
CA GLY A 394 -6.75 -7.00 -19.26
C GLY A 394 -6.74 -8.18 -20.24
N GLY A 395 -6.78 -9.42 -19.74
CA GLY A 395 -6.74 -10.64 -20.54
C GLY A 395 -5.36 -10.97 -21.14
N LYS A 396 -4.27 -10.32 -20.71
CA LYS A 396 -2.90 -10.59 -21.17
C LYS A 396 -2.01 -11.04 -20.00
N VAL A 397 -1.13 -12.02 -20.23
CA VAL A 397 -0.11 -12.40 -19.26
C VAL A 397 0.91 -11.25 -19.13
N VAL A 398 1.00 -10.67 -17.94
CA VAL A 398 1.90 -9.54 -17.61
C VAL A 398 3.07 -9.99 -16.72
N TYR A 399 2.91 -11.12 -16.05
CA TYR A 399 3.99 -11.80 -15.33
C TYR A 399 3.80 -13.31 -15.44
N LYS A 400 4.90 -14.03 -15.58
CA LYS A 400 4.96 -15.49 -15.50
C LYS A 400 6.29 -15.90 -14.89
N LYS A 401 6.23 -16.76 -13.86
CA LYS A 401 7.43 -17.34 -13.24
C LYS A 401 8.22 -18.12 -14.30
N GLU A 402 9.48 -17.76 -14.46
CA GLU A 402 10.43 -18.51 -15.27
C GLU A 402 10.90 -19.77 -14.51
N LYS A 403 11.45 -20.75 -15.25
CA LYS A 403 11.94 -22.02 -14.71
C LYS A 403 13.15 -21.84 -13.81
#